data_07799ef9a33d157ae8a016e852d9a2a7
#
_entry.id   07799ef9a33d157ae8a016e852d9a2a7
#
_cell.length_a   1.000
_cell.length_b   1.000
_cell.length_c   1.000
_cell.angle_alpha   90.00
_cell.angle_beta   90.00
_cell.angle_gamma   90.00
#
_symmetry.space_group_name_H-M   'P 1'
#
loop_
_entity.id
_entity.type
_entity.pdbx_description
1 polymer ?
#
loop_
_entity_poly.entity_id
_entity_poly.type
_entity_poly.pdbx_seq_one_letter_code
_entity_poly.pdbx_strand_id
1 'polypeptide(L)'
;ITTPRVTPHGADVTITYHLQNCSDAPQALTLETVIRKDVASALATKNTAVTISAFGDTVVTVTCSDVRNFDLWSPDHPAMYYVESLLKQSGKRVDNLSQPLGFRWFRFDPEKGFFINGKNIKLMGANRHQDRIPYGNALSNDMHRQDLRLLKEMGGNFLRNAHYPQ
;
A
#
# COMPACT_ATOMS: atom_id res chain seq x y z
N ILE A 1 1.81 5.90 -1.28
CA ILE A 1 0.51 6.00 -0.61
C ILE A 1 0.74 6.28 0.86
N THR A 2 0.03 7.24 1.43
CA THR A 2 0.02 7.56 2.86
C THR A 2 -1.41 7.66 3.39
N THR A 3 -1.59 7.43 4.69
CA THR A 3 -2.88 7.56 5.38
C THR A 3 -2.72 8.56 6.52
N PRO A 4 -2.73 9.89 6.21
CA PRO A 4 -2.40 10.92 7.21
C PRO A 4 -3.38 10.98 8.39
N ARG A 5 -4.61 10.51 8.19
CA ARG A 5 -5.62 10.35 9.24
C ARG A 5 -6.32 9.01 9.08
N VAL A 6 -6.34 8.20 10.13
CA VAL A 6 -7.15 6.98 10.22
C VAL A 6 -7.82 6.95 11.60
N THR A 7 -9.11 6.73 11.59
CA THR A 7 -9.95 6.54 12.77
C THR A 7 -10.88 5.35 12.55
N PRO A 8 -11.59 4.84 13.55
CA PRO A 8 -12.59 3.78 13.35
C PRO A 8 -13.74 4.19 12.38
N HIS A 9 -13.92 5.48 12.13
CA HIS A 9 -15.10 6.00 11.39
C HIS A 9 -14.75 6.61 10.03
N GLY A 10 -13.48 6.86 9.73
CA GLY A 10 -13.07 7.45 8.48
C GLY A 10 -11.56 7.62 8.37
N ALA A 11 -11.07 7.67 7.15
CA ALA A 11 -9.65 7.85 6.83
C ALA A 11 -9.45 8.83 5.69
N ASP A 12 -8.29 9.49 5.67
CA ASP A 12 -7.80 10.21 4.51
C ASP A 12 -6.67 9.42 3.88
N VAL A 13 -6.73 9.26 2.57
CA VAL A 13 -5.71 8.54 1.79
C VAL A 13 -5.12 9.51 0.78
N THR A 14 -3.81 9.70 0.85
CA THR A 14 -3.06 10.55 -0.09
C THR A 14 -2.11 9.70 -0.91
N ILE A 15 -2.19 9.85 -2.22
CA ILE A 15 -1.39 9.14 -3.19
C ILE A 15 -0.59 10.14 -4.01
N THR A 16 0.73 9.98 -4.06
CA THR A 16 1.61 10.76 -4.93
C THR A 16 2.01 9.90 -6.12
N TYR A 17 1.73 10.36 -7.30
CA TYR A 17 2.05 9.74 -8.58
C TYR A 17 3.20 10.46 -9.25
N HIS A 18 4.17 9.71 -9.74
CA HIS A 18 5.18 10.16 -10.68
C HIS A 18 4.81 9.62 -12.05
N LEU A 19 4.44 10.50 -12.96
CA LEU A 19 3.96 10.16 -14.29
C LEU A 19 4.96 10.65 -15.32
N GLN A 20 5.30 9.79 -16.28
CA GLN A 20 6.23 10.10 -17.37
C GLN A 20 5.56 9.89 -18.72
N ASN A 21 5.77 10.83 -19.63
CA ASN A 21 5.38 10.72 -21.03
C ASN A 21 6.61 10.43 -21.88
N CYS A 22 6.67 9.25 -22.48
CA CYS A 22 7.76 8.84 -23.36
C CYS A 22 7.49 9.13 -24.84
N SER A 23 6.40 9.84 -25.18
CA SER A 23 6.07 10.20 -26.54
C SER A 23 6.56 11.61 -26.89
N ASP A 24 6.66 11.88 -28.19
CA ASP A 24 7.08 13.16 -28.78
C ASP A 24 6.00 14.25 -28.81
N ALA A 25 4.79 13.93 -28.33
CA ALA A 25 3.67 14.85 -28.25
C ALA A 25 3.15 14.99 -26.81
N PRO A 26 2.63 16.16 -26.41
CA PRO A 26 1.96 16.32 -25.13
C PRO A 26 0.76 15.40 -24.99
N GLN A 27 0.55 14.84 -23.80
CA GLN A 27 -0.54 13.93 -23.49
C GLN A 27 -1.52 14.56 -22.49
N ALA A 28 -2.80 14.67 -22.89
CA ALA A 28 -3.90 15.03 -22.02
C ALA A 28 -4.60 13.75 -21.54
N LEU A 29 -4.56 13.50 -20.25
CA LEU A 29 -4.98 12.25 -19.61
C LEU A 29 -5.95 12.51 -18.47
N THR A 30 -6.71 11.49 -18.11
CA THR A 30 -7.45 11.43 -16.86
C THR A 30 -6.83 10.33 -15.98
N LEU A 31 -6.36 10.72 -14.81
CA LEU A 31 -5.96 9.81 -13.75
C LEU A 31 -7.18 9.48 -12.88
N GLU A 32 -7.68 8.26 -12.99
CA GLU A 32 -8.73 7.74 -12.11
C GLU A 32 -8.08 6.96 -10.96
N THR A 33 -8.36 7.37 -9.75
CA THR A 33 -7.91 6.72 -8.52
C THR A 33 -9.11 6.09 -7.82
N VAL A 34 -9.09 4.78 -7.60
CA VAL A 34 -10.17 4.04 -6.95
C VAL A 34 -9.63 3.29 -5.75
N ILE A 35 -10.25 3.48 -4.58
CA ILE A 35 -9.97 2.69 -3.38
C ILE A 35 -11.08 1.65 -3.25
N ARG A 36 -10.73 0.37 -3.22
CA ARG A 36 -11.72 -0.72 -3.17
C ARG A 36 -11.25 -1.93 -2.36
N LYS A 37 -12.20 -2.71 -1.87
CA LYS A 37 -11.97 -4.01 -1.24
C LYS A 37 -11.91 -5.13 -2.29
N ASP A 38 -12.81 -5.07 -3.25
CA ASP A 38 -12.96 -6.00 -4.37
C ASP A 38 -13.46 -5.26 -5.62
N VAL A 39 -13.72 -5.98 -6.70
CA VAL A 39 -14.15 -5.40 -7.98
C VAL A 39 -15.48 -4.64 -7.85
N ALA A 40 -16.39 -5.09 -6.96
CA ALA A 40 -17.73 -4.53 -6.82
C ALA A 40 -17.83 -3.40 -5.79
N SER A 41 -16.85 -3.27 -4.87
CA SER A 41 -16.95 -2.45 -3.65
C SER A 41 -15.97 -1.29 -3.66
N ALA A 42 -16.23 -0.24 -4.43
CA ALA A 42 -15.45 0.99 -4.36
C ALA A 42 -15.83 1.80 -3.10
N LEU A 43 -14.83 2.13 -2.28
CA LEU A 43 -14.95 2.99 -1.11
C LEU A 43 -14.83 4.46 -1.47
N ALA A 44 -13.99 4.78 -2.44
CA ALA A 44 -13.78 6.12 -2.97
C ALA A 44 -13.30 6.07 -4.42
N THR A 45 -13.70 7.06 -5.21
CA THR A 45 -13.23 7.24 -6.59
C THR A 45 -12.94 8.72 -6.81
N LYS A 46 -11.79 9.03 -7.42
CA LYS A 46 -11.43 10.39 -7.77
C LYS A 46 -10.80 10.44 -9.16
N ASN A 47 -11.28 11.38 -9.98
CA ASN A 47 -10.73 11.65 -11.30
C ASN A 47 -9.94 12.96 -11.27
N THR A 48 -8.74 12.95 -11.84
CA THR A 48 -7.84 14.11 -11.91
C THR A 48 -7.36 14.26 -13.34
N ALA A 49 -7.61 15.43 -13.95
CA ALA A 49 -7.06 15.76 -15.25
C ALA A 49 -5.56 16.04 -15.14
N VAL A 50 -4.78 15.47 -16.04
CA VAL A 50 -3.32 15.61 -16.06
C VAL A 50 -2.87 15.88 -17.48
N THR A 51 -1.98 16.85 -17.66
CA THR A 51 -1.30 17.09 -18.93
C THR A 51 0.19 16.91 -18.72
N ILE A 52 0.84 16.09 -19.55
CA ILE A 52 2.28 15.84 -19.49
C ILE A 52 2.88 16.23 -20.83
N SER A 53 3.88 17.11 -20.80
CA SER A 53 4.59 17.56 -22.02
C SER A 53 5.27 16.40 -22.75
N ALA A 54 5.61 16.60 -24.01
CA ALA A 54 6.41 15.63 -24.79
C ALA A 54 7.71 15.30 -24.04
N PHE A 55 8.04 14.01 -23.92
CA PHE A 55 9.20 13.49 -23.18
C PHE A 55 9.35 14.04 -21.77
N GLY A 56 8.25 14.55 -21.16
CA GLY A 56 8.24 15.18 -19.85
C GLY A 56 7.74 14.24 -18.76
N ASP A 57 7.86 14.73 -17.53
CA ASP A 57 7.33 14.10 -16.33
C ASP A 57 6.50 15.08 -15.50
N THR A 58 5.68 14.55 -14.61
CA THR A 58 4.91 15.36 -13.66
C THR A 58 4.63 14.58 -12.39
N VAL A 59 4.46 15.31 -11.29
CA VAL A 59 4.04 14.76 -10.01
C VAL A 59 2.63 15.22 -9.70
N VAL A 60 1.75 14.26 -9.45
CA VAL A 60 0.34 14.52 -9.13
C VAL A 60 0.03 13.95 -7.74
N THR A 61 -0.54 14.76 -6.86
CA THR A 61 -1.02 14.29 -5.56
C THR A 61 -2.54 14.27 -5.55
N VAL A 62 -3.09 13.10 -5.24
CA VAL A 62 -4.53 12.87 -5.11
C VAL A 62 -4.86 12.52 -3.66
N THR A 63 -5.78 13.24 -3.06
CA THR A 63 -6.28 12.94 -1.70
C THR A 63 -7.75 12.52 -1.79
N CYS A 64 -8.06 11.33 -1.30
CA CYS A 64 -9.41 10.85 -1.02
C CYS A 64 -9.69 11.08 0.46
N SER A 65 -10.48 12.09 0.77
CA SER A 65 -10.82 12.45 2.15
C SER A 65 -12.06 11.70 2.62
N ASP A 66 -12.12 11.43 3.93
CA ASP A 66 -13.25 10.82 4.62
C ASP A 66 -13.73 9.51 3.98
N VAL A 67 -12.79 8.67 3.56
CA VAL A 67 -13.06 7.30 3.12
C VAL A 67 -13.69 6.54 4.29
N ARG A 68 -14.81 5.86 4.05
CA ARG A 68 -15.60 5.15 5.07
C ARG A 68 -15.85 3.70 4.69
N ASN A 69 -16.50 2.96 5.61
CA ASN A 69 -16.92 1.56 5.40
C ASN A 69 -15.75 0.59 5.16
N PHE A 70 -14.69 0.77 5.91
CA PHE A 70 -13.55 -0.13 5.93
C PHE A 70 -13.33 -0.76 7.30
N ASP A 71 -12.70 -1.92 7.31
CA ASP A 71 -12.18 -2.58 8.50
C ASP A 71 -10.74 -2.13 8.76
N LEU A 72 -10.39 -1.93 10.02
CA LEU A 72 -9.02 -1.65 10.41
C LEU A 72 -8.15 -2.89 10.25
N TRP A 73 -6.97 -2.69 9.68
CA TRP A 73 -5.96 -3.73 9.59
C TRP A 73 -5.31 -3.97 10.96
N SER A 74 -5.18 -5.21 11.36
CA SER A 74 -4.35 -5.62 12.49
C SER A 74 -3.66 -6.95 12.19
N PRO A 75 -2.64 -7.38 12.97
CA PRO A 75 -2.00 -8.68 12.78
C PRO A 75 -2.98 -9.87 12.89
N ASP A 76 -4.02 -9.74 13.71
CA ASP A 76 -5.04 -10.78 13.90
C ASP A 76 -6.17 -10.69 12.85
N HIS A 77 -6.36 -9.50 12.27
CA HIS A 77 -7.37 -9.25 11.24
C HIS A 77 -6.75 -8.39 10.12
N PRO A 78 -6.00 -8.99 9.18
CA PRO A 78 -5.29 -8.29 8.12
C PRO A 78 -6.24 -7.86 6.98
N ALA A 79 -7.19 -6.95 7.28
CA ALA A 79 -8.11 -6.41 6.30
C ALA A 79 -7.36 -5.61 5.23
N MET A 80 -7.41 -6.09 3.99
CA MET A 80 -6.70 -5.50 2.86
C MET A 80 -7.66 -4.86 1.86
N TYR A 81 -7.22 -3.76 1.32
CA TYR A 81 -7.85 -2.97 0.26
C TYR A 81 -6.82 -2.72 -0.84
N TYR A 82 -7.25 -2.15 -1.95
CA TYR A 82 -6.40 -1.82 -3.08
C TYR A 82 -6.66 -0.38 -3.52
N VAL A 83 -5.58 0.32 -3.85
CA VAL A 83 -5.63 1.56 -4.61
C VAL A 83 -5.38 1.18 -6.06
N GLU A 84 -6.40 1.26 -6.89
CA GLU A 84 -6.28 1.11 -8.33
C GLU A 84 -6.15 2.48 -8.97
N SER A 85 -5.15 2.62 -9.79
CA SER A 85 -4.81 3.83 -10.53
C SER A 85 -4.86 3.55 -12.01
N LEU A 86 -5.71 4.25 -12.74
CA LEU A 86 -5.94 4.04 -14.15
C LEU A 86 -5.64 5.35 -14.88
N LEU A 87 -4.68 5.34 -15.81
CA LEU A 87 -4.49 6.42 -16.76
C LEU A 87 -5.36 6.18 -17.99
N LYS A 88 -6.16 7.18 -18.35
CA LYS A 88 -7.07 7.12 -19.49
C LYS A 88 -6.81 8.28 -20.44
N GLN A 89 -6.79 7.97 -21.75
CA GLN A 89 -6.77 8.94 -22.84
C GLN A 89 -8.04 8.77 -23.66
N SER A 90 -8.81 9.82 -23.82
CA SER A 90 -10.11 9.77 -24.53
C SER A 90 -11.01 8.62 -24.07
N GLY A 91 -11.04 8.35 -22.77
CA GLY A 91 -11.81 7.27 -22.15
C GLY A 91 -11.19 5.87 -22.23
N LYS A 92 -10.14 5.66 -23.02
CA LYS A 92 -9.44 4.37 -23.13
C LYS A 92 -8.30 4.30 -22.11
N ARG A 93 -8.17 3.17 -21.43
CA ARG A 93 -7.05 2.90 -20.51
C ARG A 93 -5.75 2.77 -21.29
N VAL A 94 -4.75 3.57 -20.90
CA VAL A 94 -3.39 3.55 -21.47
C VAL A 94 -2.37 2.97 -20.48
N ASP A 95 -2.63 3.08 -19.16
CA ASP A 95 -1.79 2.48 -18.13
C ASP A 95 -2.61 2.17 -16.87
N ASN A 96 -2.12 1.27 -16.02
CA ASN A 96 -2.73 0.99 -14.73
C ASN A 96 -1.73 0.44 -13.70
N LEU A 97 -2.02 0.73 -12.44
CA LEU A 97 -1.28 0.22 -11.30
C LEU A 97 -2.27 -0.14 -10.19
N SER A 98 -2.03 -1.26 -9.51
CA SER A 98 -2.78 -1.67 -8.32
C SER A 98 -1.82 -1.87 -7.16
N GLN A 99 -2.09 -1.23 -6.02
CA GLN A 99 -1.26 -1.30 -4.83
C GLN A 99 -2.10 -1.66 -3.60
N PRO A 100 -1.60 -2.55 -2.71
CA PRO A 100 -2.31 -2.91 -1.50
C PRO A 100 -2.34 -1.76 -0.49
N LEU A 101 -3.44 -1.66 0.25
CA LEU A 101 -3.69 -0.68 1.30
C LEU A 101 -4.31 -1.35 2.53
N GLY A 102 -3.77 -1.07 3.72
CA GLY A 102 -4.39 -1.44 4.99
C GLY A 102 -4.61 -0.18 5.83
N PHE A 103 -5.82 0.01 6.33
CA PHE A 103 -6.15 1.16 7.18
C PHE A 103 -5.75 0.88 8.61
N ARG A 104 -4.72 1.58 9.10
CA ARG A 104 -4.23 1.48 10.48
C ARG A 104 -3.50 2.75 10.86
N TRP A 105 -3.39 2.98 12.17
CA TRP A 105 -2.45 3.93 12.74
C TRP A 105 -1.63 3.24 13.82
N PHE A 106 -0.45 3.76 14.11
CA PHE A 106 0.39 3.25 15.17
C PHE A 106 1.11 4.39 15.89
N ARG A 107 1.55 4.11 17.10
CA ARG A 107 2.44 4.97 17.87
C ARG A 107 3.39 4.15 18.72
N PHE A 108 4.53 4.70 19.00
CA PHE A 108 5.46 4.21 20.00
C PHE A 108 5.36 5.08 21.24
N ASP A 109 5.31 4.44 22.41
CA ASP A 109 5.30 5.06 23.72
C ASP A 109 6.54 4.59 24.45
N PRO A 110 7.38 5.52 25.01
CA PRO A 110 8.66 5.13 25.62
C PRO A 110 8.49 4.23 26.85
N GLU A 111 7.37 4.32 27.56
CA GLU A 111 7.11 3.52 28.77
C GLU A 111 6.22 2.30 28.47
N LYS A 112 5.27 2.42 27.57
CA LYS A 112 4.23 1.41 27.31
C LYS A 112 4.45 0.62 26.03
N GLY A 113 5.43 1.00 25.18
CA GLY A 113 5.81 0.29 23.99
C GLY A 113 4.93 0.61 22.77
N PHE A 114 4.63 -0.39 21.97
CA PHE A 114 3.97 -0.22 20.68
C PHE A 114 2.44 -0.31 20.75
N PHE A 115 1.78 0.60 20.06
CA PHE A 115 0.32 0.61 19.92
C PHE A 115 -0.07 0.57 18.44
N ILE A 116 -1.07 -0.24 18.11
CA ILE A 116 -1.75 -0.25 16.82
C ILE A 116 -3.25 -0.08 17.02
N ASN A 117 -3.86 0.84 16.27
CA ASN A 117 -5.29 1.17 16.36
C ASN A 117 -5.73 1.49 17.82
N GLY A 118 -4.84 2.12 18.59
CA GLY A 118 -5.07 2.43 19.98
C GLY A 118 -4.84 1.29 20.97
N LYS A 119 -4.66 0.03 20.51
CA LYS A 119 -4.42 -1.13 21.37
C LYS A 119 -2.91 -1.34 21.56
N ASN A 120 -2.47 -1.47 22.81
CA ASN A 120 -1.10 -1.86 23.12
C ASN A 120 -0.87 -3.33 22.73
N ILE A 121 0.20 -3.60 21.98
CA ILE A 121 0.62 -4.96 21.66
C ILE A 121 2.12 -5.13 21.91
N LYS A 122 2.51 -6.28 22.42
CA LYS A 122 3.90 -6.66 22.53
C LYS A 122 4.39 -7.16 21.18
N LEU A 123 5.46 -6.54 20.66
CA LEU A 123 6.11 -7.02 19.44
C LEU A 123 6.99 -8.22 19.79
N MET A 124 6.65 -9.35 19.22
CA MET A 124 7.41 -10.61 19.34
C MET A 124 7.80 -11.08 17.96
N GLY A 125 9.10 -11.22 17.71
CA GLY A 125 9.56 -11.58 16.38
C GLY A 125 11.05 -11.82 16.29
N ALA A 126 11.54 -11.93 15.07
CA ALA A 126 12.91 -12.23 14.77
C ALA A 126 13.44 -11.39 13.60
N ASN A 127 14.77 -11.32 13.49
CA ASN A 127 15.43 -10.93 12.27
C ASN A 127 15.34 -12.07 11.27
N ARG A 128 15.11 -11.78 10.01
CA ARG A 128 15.13 -12.75 8.93
C ARG A 128 16.15 -12.34 7.89
N HIS A 129 17.12 -13.23 7.66
CA HIS A 129 17.94 -13.24 6.47
C HIS A 129 17.26 -14.10 5.40
N GLN A 130 17.33 -13.69 4.13
CA GLN A 130 16.65 -14.42 3.05
C GLN A 130 17.51 -15.49 2.39
N ASP A 131 18.54 -15.96 3.04
CA ASP A 131 19.44 -16.97 2.49
C ASP A 131 18.91 -18.38 2.70
N ARG A 132 18.88 -19.17 1.63
CA ARG A 132 18.47 -20.59 1.69
C ARG A 132 19.31 -21.42 0.73
N ILE A 133 19.86 -22.53 1.23
CA ILE A 133 20.56 -23.53 0.40
C ILE A 133 19.53 -24.25 -0.49
N PRO A 134 19.78 -24.44 -1.80
CA PRO A 134 20.93 -23.97 -2.59
C PRO A 134 20.70 -22.62 -3.30
N TYR A 135 19.64 -21.87 -2.97
CA TYR A 135 19.15 -20.71 -3.73
C TYR A 135 19.89 -19.41 -3.41
N GLY A 136 20.69 -19.37 -2.34
CA GLY A 136 21.25 -18.11 -1.85
C GLY A 136 20.12 -17.12 -1.55
N ASN A 137 20.22 -15.88 -2.08
CA ASN A 137 19.23 -14.82 -1.88
C ASN A 137 18.13 -14.79 -2.95
N ALA A 138 18.17 -15.68 -3.96
CA ALA A 138 17.19 -15.72 -5.04
C ALA A 138 15.96 -16.57 -4.66
N LEU A 139 15.26 -16.18 -3.61
CA LEU A 139 14.10 -16.90 -3.11
C LEU A 139 12.82 -16.58 -3.90
N SER A 140 12.00 -17.61 -4.10
CA SER A 140 10.64 -17.43 -4.61
C SER A 140 9.72 -16.84 -3.55
N ASN A 141 8.63 -16.21 -3.99
CA ASN A 141 7.58 -15.71 -3.09
C ASN A 141 7.02 -16.80 -2.17
N ASP A 142 6.98 -18.06 -2.60
CA ASP A 142 6.47 -19.16 -1.76
C ASP A 142 7.44 -19.51 -0.64
N MET A 143 8.76 -19.42 -0.88
CA MET A 143 9.76 -19.57 0.17
C MET A 143 9.66 -18.46 1.22
N HIS A 144 9.44 -17.20 0.79
CA HIS A 144 9.17 -16.09 1.70
C HIS A 144 7.91 -16.34 2.53
N ARG A 145 6.82 -16.76 1.90
CA ARG A 145 5.56 -17.10 2.60
C ARG A 145 5.72 -18.24 3.60
N GLN A 146 6.55 -19.23 3.28
CA GLN A 146 6.83 -20.35 4.18
C GLN A 146 7.52 -19.86 5.47
N ASP A 147 8.55 -19.03 5.36
CA ASP A 147 9.26 -18.49 6.52
C ASP A 147 8.33 -17.63 7.39
N LEU A 148 7.45 -16.83 6.78
CA LEU A 148 6.47 -16.02 7.50
C LEU A 148 5.42 -16.88 8.22
N ARG A 149 4.99 -18.00 7.62
CA ARG A 149 4.09 -18.96 8.28
C ARG A 149 4.74 -19.58 9.50
N LEU A 150 6.00 -20.06 9.37
CA LEU A 150 6.75 -20.63 10.50
C LEU A 150 6.91 -19.61 11.63
N LEU A 151 7.24 -18.35 11.32
CA LEU A 151 7.32 -17.30 12.33
C LEU A 151 5.97 -17.09 13.04
N LYS A 152 4.86 -17.10 12.29
CA LYS A 152 3.53 -16.97 12.86
C LYS A 152 3.12 -18.17 13.71
N GLU A 153 3.45 -19.38 13.31
CA GLU A 153 3.24 -20.62 14.07
C GLU A 153 4.01 -20.63 15.40
N MET A 154 5.19 -20.01 15.43
CA MET A 154 5.96 -19.77 16.67
C MET A 154 5.36 -18.69 17.58
N GLY A 155 4.26 -18.05 17.19
CA GLY A 155 3.63 -16.95 17.92
C GLY A 155 4.20 -15.57 17.61
N GLY A 156 5.03 -15.44 16.58
CA GLY A 156 5.57 -14.16 16.13
C GLY A 156 4.52 -13.27 15.45
N ASN A 157 4.58 -11.96 15.75
CA ASN A 157 3.74 -10.93 15.13
C ASN A 157 4.56 -9.78 14.52
N PHE A 158 5.88 -9.92 14.52
CA PHE A 158 6.81 -8.92 14.02
C PHE A 158 7.98 -9.59 13.29
N LEU A 159 8.40 -9.00 12.18
CA LEU A 159 9.58 -9.42 11.43
C LEU A 159 10.46 -8.20 11.14
N ARG A 160 11.75 -8.33 11.36
CA ARG A 160 12.73 -7.39 10.83
C ARG A 160 13.45 -8.01 9.64
N ASN A 161 13.28 -7.43 8.46
CA ASN A 161 14.11 -7.78 7.32
C ASN A 161 15.56 -7.38 7.59
N ALA A 162 16.46 -8.34 7.58
CA ALA A 162 17.85 -8.09 7.85
C ALA A 162 18.64 -8.28 6.55
N HIS A 163 19.23 -7.17 6.02
CA HIS A 163 19.21 -5.82 6.56
C HIS A 163 18.59 -4.83 5.57
N TYR A 164 17.96 -5.28 4.53
CA TYR A 164 17.42 -4.52 3.39
C TYR A 164 16.02 -5.02 3.03
N PRO A 165 15.20 -4.17 2.39
CA PRO A 165 13.90 -4.57 1.85
C PRO A 165 14.06 -5.59 0.71
N GLN A 166 13.06 -6.43 0.54
CA GLN A 166 13.05 -7.50 -0.46
C GLN A 166 11.77 -7.49 -1.25
#